data_e1b4885ecac62f55203684fd56351392
#
_entry.id   e1b4885ecac62f55203684fd56351392
#
_cell.length_a   1.000
_cell.length_b   1.000
_cell.length_c   1.000
_cell.angle_alpha   90.00
_cell.angle_beta   90.00
_cell.angle_gamma   90.00
#
_symmetry.space_group_name_H-M   'P 1'
#
loop_
_entity.id
_entity.type
_entity.pdbx_description
1 polymer ?
#
loop_
_entity_poly.entity_id
_entity_poly.type
_entity_poly.pdbx_seq_one_letter_code
_entity_poly.pdbx_strand_id
1 'polypeptide(L)'
;YASGILQPYFSVMAKNADRQQKGEFLMAVKGTLRRLADQGIDKKSLLAGLNYYEFRYREADYGSAPKGLIYGLWCMDSWLYDGDPFMHLEYQKTFDFLKEAVKGRYFERLILDYLLDNPHEAVIIVSPSVDQTAREEAALAEQLADYKASLSAAQVEALVRETKELKAYQEEPSAQEDLEKIPMLAR
;
A
#
# COMPACT_ATOMS: atom_id res chain seq x y z
N TYR A 1 -6.21 5.65 1.39
CA TYR A 1 -5.41 5.55 2.61
C TYR A 1 -4.38 4.43 2.44
N ALA A 2 -3.12 4.73 2.72
CA ALA A 2 -2.05 3.76 2.75
C ALA A 2 -1.64 3.50 4.20
N SER A 3 -1.69 2.23 4.61
CA SER A 3 -1.24 1.70 5.89
C SER A 3 -0.05 0.75 5.68
N GLY A 4 0.46 0.14 6.73
CA GLY A 4 1.60 -0.78 6.65
C GLY A 4 2.95 -0.10 6.44
N ILE A 5 3.01 1.21 6.68
CA ILE A 5 4.23 2.02 6.65
C ILE A 5 4.31 2.87 7.92
N LEU A 6 5.52 3.27 8.31
CA LEU A 6 5.75 4.03 9.55
C LEU A 6 4.91 5.29 9.64
N GLN A 7 4.75 6.00 8.54
CA GLN A 7 3.90 7.20 8.45
C GLN A 7 2.80 6.98 7.41
N PRO A 8 1.61 6.54 7.83
CA PRO A 8 0.50 6.36 6.91
C PRO A 8 0.06 7.68 6.29
N TYR A 9 -0.46 7.63 5.06
CA TYR A 9 -0.94 8.82 4.38
C TYR A 9 -2.32 8.63 3.79
N PHE A 10 -3.04 9.73 3.67
CA PHE A 10 -4.31 9.81 2.94
C PHE A 10 -4.08 10.49 1.60
N SER A 11 -4.58 9.91 0.52
CA SER A 11 -4.46 10.48 -0.82
C SER A 11 -5.80 10.58 -1.53
N VAL A 12 -5.97 11.65 -2.27
CA VAL A 12 -7.06 11.83 -3.23
C VAL A 12 -6.44 12.03 -4.60
N MET A 13 -6.91 11.27 -5.59
CA MET A 13 -6.34 11.27 -6.92
C MET A 13 -7.40 11.58 -7.98
N ALA A 14 -7.14 12.58 -8.81
CA ALA A 14 -7.86 12.79 -10.06
C ALA A 14 -7.13 12.10 -11.21
N LYS A 15 -7.81 11.22 -11.92
CA LYS A 15 -7.31 10.59 -13.14
C LYS A 15 -7.89 11.30 -14.36
N ASN A 16 -7.12 11.32 -15.46
CA ASN A 16 -7.52 11.98 -16.72
C ASN A 16 -7.90 13.44 -16.55
N ALA A 17 -7.15 14.16 -15.71
CA ALA A 17 -7.32 15.58 -15.46
C ALA A 17 -6.17 16.36 -16.09
N ASP A 18 -6.45 17.56 -16.61
CA ASP A 18 -5.43 18.46 -17.10
C ASP A 18 -4.68 19.14 -15.97
N ARG A 19 -3.40 19.42 -16.21
CA ARG A 19 -2.54 20.15 -15.24
C ARG A 19 -3.14 21.49 -14.80
N GLN A 20 -3.87 22.14 -15.70
CA GLN A 20 -4.52 23.43 -15.44
C GLN A 20 -5.64 23.33 -14.40
N GLN A 21 -6.25 22.14 -14.25
CA GLN A 21 -7.34 21.86 -13.30
C GLN A 21 -6.85 21.65 -11.86
N LYS A 22 -5.53 21.76 -11.60
CA LYS A 22 -4.97 21.63 -10.25
C LYS A 22 -5.70 22.48 -9.21
N GLY A 23 -5.95 23.76 -9.53
CA GLY A 23 -6.62 24.70 -8.62
C GLY A 23 -8.05 24.28 -8.29
N GLU A 24 -8.81 23.90 -9.29
CA GLU A 24 -10.20 23.43 -9.15
C GLU A 24 -10.26 22.14 -8.33
N PHE A 25 -9.36 21.20 -8.60
CA PHE A 25 -9.26 19.96 -7.84
C PHE A 25 -9.00 20.21 -6.36
N LEU A 26 -8.02 21.06 -6.03
CA LEU A 26 -7.72 21.38 -4.63
C LEU A 26 -8.88 22.11 -3.94
N MET A 27 -9.54 23.03 -4.62
CA MET A 27 -10.73 23.72 -4.10
C MET A 27 -11.87 22.72 -3.86
N ALA A 28 -12.12 21.80 -4.78
CA ALA A 28 -13.17 20.80 -4.64
C ALA A 28 -12.90 19.87 -3.44
N VAL A 29 -11.66 19.37 -3.30
CA VAL A 29 -11.29 18.50 -2.19
C VAL A 29 -11.37 19.23 -0.85
N LYS A 30 -10.66 20.38 -0.71
CA LYS A 30 -10.63 21.14 0.55
C LYS A 30 -11.99 21.72 0.90
N GLY A 31 -12.74 22.21 -0.08
CA GLY A 31 -14.11 22.72 0.12
C GLY A 31 -15.07 21.64 0.59
N THR A 32 -14.97 20.44 0.05
CA THR A 32 -15.79 19.30 0.49
C THR A 32 -15.43 18.88 1.92
N LEU A 33 -14.15 18.74 2.23
CA LEU A 33 -13.67 18.41 3.57
C LEU A 33 -14.11 19.47 4.60
N ARG A 34 -13.97 20.76 4.27
CA ARG A 34 -14.39 21.87 5.13
C ARG A 34 -15.91 21.81 5.38
N ARG A 35 -16.70 21.64 4.32
CA ARG A 35 -18.15 21.51 4.44
C ARG A 35 -18.56 20.34 5.34
N LEU A 36 -17.92 19.18 5.21
CA LEU A 36 -18.18 18.02 6.07
C LEU A 36 -17.79 18.29 7.52
N ALA A 37 -16.64 18.94 7.73
CA ALA A 37 -16.20 19.32 9.07
C ALA A 37 -17.13 20.32 9.75
N ASP A 38 -17.65 21.30 9.02
CA ASP A 38 -18.49 22.37 9.58
C ASP A 38 -19.95 21.92 9.74
N GLN A 39 -20.55 21.35 8.70
CA GLN A 39 -21.97 20.97 8.66
C GLN A 39 -22.26 19.59 9.27
N GLY A 40 -21.23 18.77 9.45
CA GLY A 40 -21.36 17.42 9.94
C GLY A 40 -21.48 16.38 8.83
N ILE A 41 -21.20 15.15 9.19
CA ILE A 41 -21.32 13.98 8.33
C ILE A 41 -22.62 13.26 8.67
N ASP A 42 -23.32 12.73 7.67
CA ASP A 42 -24.52 11.93 7.90
C ASP A 42 -24.22 10.70 8.76
N LYS A 43 -24.75 10.72 9.98
CA LYS A 43 -24.51 9.66 10.98
C LYS A 43 -25.00 8.27 10.52
N LYS A 44 -26.08 8.24 9.72
CA LYS A 44 -26.61 6.99 9.20
C LYS A 44 -25.65 6.36 8.19
N SER A 45 -25.06 7.17 7.31
CA SER A 45 -24.05 6.73 6.35
C SER A 45 -22.75 6.29 7.05
N LEU A 46 -22.30 7.03 8.09
CA LEU A 46 -21.17 6.60 8.91
C LEU A 46 -21.39 5.24 9.56
N LEU A 47 -22.55 5.06 10.19
CA LEU A 47 -22.89 3.80 10.86
C LEU A 47 -23.00 2.64 9.86
N ALA A 48 -23.57 2.89 8.68
CA ALA A 48 -23.62 1.89 7.61
C ALA A 48 -22.22 1.48 7.15
N GLY A 49 -21.32 2.44 6.98
CA GLY A 49 -19.92 2.16 6.67
C GLY A 49 -19.20 1.34 7.75
N LEU A 50 -19.39 1.71 9.03
CA LEU A 50 -18.82 0.97 10.16
C LEU A 50 -19.33 -0.48 10.21
N ASN A 51 -20.64 -0.67 10.05
CA ASN A 51 -21.23 -2.01 10.03
C ASN A 51 -20.71 -2.86 8.86
N TYR A 52 -20.53 -2.26 7.69
CA TYR A 52 -19.96 -2.94 6.52
C TYR A 52 -18.53 -3.42 6.79
N TYR A 53 -17.66 -2.54 7.33
CA TYR A 53 -16.29 -2.93 7.63
C TYR A 53 -16.21 -3.93 8.78
N GLU A 54 -16.99 -3.76 9.85
CA GLU A 54 -17.05 -4.74 10.94
C GLU A 54 -17.46 -6.13 10.44
N PHE A 55 -18.48 -6.19 9.59
CA PHE A 55 -18.90 -7.44 8.96
C PHE A 55 -17.74 -8.10 8.18
N ARG A 56 -17.04 -7.33 7.36
CA ARG A 56 -15.88 -7.85 6.61
C ARG A 56 -14.78 -8.38 7.50
N TYR A 57 -14.47 -7.70 8.59
CA TYR A 57 -13.49 -8.15 9.56
C TYR A 57 -13.91 -9.47 10.24
N ARG A 58 -15.20 -9.60 10.58
CA ARG A 58 -15.74 -10.82 11.20
C ARG A 58 -15.82 -11.98 10.23
N GLU A 59 -16.26 -11.76 9.01
CA GLU A 59 -16.36 -12.78 7.99
C GLU A 59 -14.98 -13.29 7.58
N ALA A 60 -14.01 -12.40 7.50
CA ALA A 60 -12.64 -12.68 7.13
C ALA A 60 -12.56 -13.48 5.82
N ASP A 61 -13.38 -13.09 4.84
CA ASP A 61 -13.32 -13.64 3.49
C ASP A 61 -12.35 -12.81 2.64
N TYR A 62 -11.24 -13.45 2.27
CA TYR A 62 -10.18 -12.85 1.47
C TYR A 62 -10.09 -13.52 0.07
N GLY A 63 -11.16 -14.15 -0.37
CA GLY A 63 -11.21 -14.86 -1.64
C GLY A 63 -10.23 -16.03 -1.67
N SER A 64 -9.32 -16.05 -2.64
CA SER A 64 -8.31 -17.10 -2.79
C SER A 64 -7.13 -16.99 -1.83
N ALA A 65 -6.97 -15.87 -1.11
CA ALA A 65 -5.85 -15.70 -0.19
C ALA A 65 -6.09 -16.44 1.13
N PRO A 66 -5.13 -17.25 1.62
CA PRO A 66 -5.25 -17.93 2.91
C PRO A 66 -5.37 -16.91 4.06
N LYS A 67 -6.32 -17.13 4.98
CA LYS A 67 -6.54 -16.22 6.14
C LYS A 67 -5.28 -15.99 6.96
N GLY A 68 -4.49 -17.04 7.20
CA GLY A 68 -3.23 -16.95 7.95
C GLY A 68 -2.21 -16.01 7.28
N LEU A 69 -2.12 -16.02 5.95
CA LEU A 69 -1.27 -15.08 5.21
C LEU A 69 -1.72 -13.64 5.44
N ILE A 70 -3.01 -13.35 5.30
CA ILE A 70 -3.54 -12.01 5.48
C ILE A 70 -3.33 -11.52 6.91
N TYR A 71 -3.59 -12.36 7.92
CA TYR A 71 -3.34 -12.00 9.32
C TYR A 71 -1.85 -11.80 9.60
N GLY A 72 -0.98 -12.62 9.00
CA GLY A 72 0.47 -12.41 9.09
C GLY A 72 0.91 -11.06 8.50
N LEU A 73 0.37 -10.68 7.35
CA LEU A 73 0.64 -9.36 6.75
C LEU A 73 0.13 -8.22 7.64
N TRP A 74 -1.04 -8.34 8.25
CA TRP A 74 -1.54 -7.33 9.20
C TRP A 74 -0.67 -7.21 10.44
N CYS A 75 -0.16 -8.33 10.96
CA CYS A 75 0.80 -8.28 12.07
C CYS A 75 2.07 -7.51 11.70
N MET A 76 2.53 -7.62 10.44
CA MET A 76 3.72 -6.91 9.96
C MET A 76 3.52 -5.39 9.93
N ASP A 77 2.29 -4.89 9.76
CA ASP A 77 1.98 -3.45 9.69
C ASP A 77 2.40 -2.68 10.95
N SER A 78 2.48 -3.34 12.10
CA SER A 78 2.99 -2.78 13.35
C SER A 78 4.34 -3.36 13.76
N TRP A 79 4.53 -4.65 13.57
CA TRP A 79 5.72 -5.37 14.05
C TRP A 79 7.02 -4.88 13.38
N LEU A 80 6.98 -4.52 12.10
CA LEU A 80 8.13 -3.93 11.40
C LEU A 80 8.62 -2.61 11.99
N TYR A 81 7.81 -1.98 12.83
CA TYR A 81 8.08 -0.68 13.45
C TYR A 81 8.09 -0.76 14.99
N ASP A 82 8.47 -1.92 15.53
CA ASP A 82 8.56 -2.19 16.98
C ASP A 82 7.23 -2.06 17.74
N GLY A 83 6.08 -2.13 17.01
CA GLY A 83 4.74 -2.14 17.61
C GLY A 83 4.27 -3.54 17.97
N ASP A 84 3.14 -3.61 18.71
CA ASP A 84 2.49 -4.87 19.04
C ASP A 84 1.97 -5.56 17.76
N PRO A 85 2.46 -6.77 17.42
CA PRO A 85 2.05 -7.48 16.22
C PRO A 85 0.55 -7.84 16.19
N PHE A 86 -0.09 -7.96 17.33
CA PHE A 86 -1.51 -8.36 17.42
C PHE A 86 -2.48 -7.17 17.42
N MET A 87 -1.97 -5.94 17.48
CA MET A 87 -2.78 -4.72 17.56
C MET A 87 -3.86 -4.65 16.46
N HIS A 88 -3.52 -5.04 15.24
CA HIS A 88 -4.44 -5.00 14.10
C HIS A 88 -5.44 -6.15 14.06
N LEU A 89 -5.26 -7.18 14.87
CA LEU A 89 -6.20 -8.30 15.00
C LEU A 89 -7.26 -8.03 16.08
N GLU A 90 -7.01 -7.11 17.02
CA GLU A 90 -7.93 -6.72 18.09
C GLU A 90 -8.93 -5.64 17.64
N TYR A 91 -9.62 -5.85 16.55
CA TYR A 91 -10.49 -4.85 15.91
C TYR A 91 -11.78 -4.54 16.68
N GLN A 92 -12.27 -5.45 17.52
CA GLN A 92 -13.59 -5.32 18.16
C GLN A 92 -13.71 -4.03 19.00
N LYS A 93 -12.74 -3.78 19.87
CA LYS A 93 -12.70 -2.58 20.72
C LYS A 93 -12.72 -1.29 19.89
N THR A 94 -12.04 -1.32 18.73
CA THR A 94 -12.01 -0.18 17.82
C THR A 94 -13.38 0.08 17.20
N PHE A 95 -14.09 -0.96 16.75
CA PHE A 95 -15.44 -0.78 16.21
C PHE A 95 -16.44 -0.33 17.27
N ASP A 96 -16.36 -0.86 18.48
CA ASP A 96 -17.20 -0.43 19.59
C ASP A 96 -16.97 1.05 19.91
N PHE A 97 -15.71 1.48 19.99
CA PHE A 97 -15.36 2.90 20.15
C PHE A 97 -15.90 3.76 19.00
N LEU A 98 -15.69 3.37 17.75
CA LEU A 98 -16.12 4.15 16.59
C LEU A 98 -17.64 4.29 16.50
N LYS A 99 -18.41 3.26 16.86
CA LYS A 99 -19.88 3.31 16.93
C LYS A 99 -20.38 4.32 17.97
N GLU A 100 -19.73 4.40 19.11
CA GLU A 100 -20.03 5.44 20.09
C GLU A 100 -19.60 6.83 19.59
N ALA A 101 -18.44 6.93 18.94
CA ALA A 101 -17.90 8.18 18.40
C ALA A 101 -18.78 8.81 17.31
N VAL A 102 -19.59 8.02 16.58
CA VAL A 102 -20.59 8.52 15.61
C VAL A 102 -21.62 9.43 16.27
N LYS A 103 -21.93 9.22 17.56
CA LYS A 103 -22.90 10.04 18.28
C LYS A 103 -22.43 11.49 18.47
N GLY A 104 -21.11 11.68 18.53
CA GLY A 104 -20.46 12.98 18.65
C GLY A 104 -20.04 13.59 17.31
N ARG A 105 -18.94 14.34 17.36
CA ARG A 105 -18.28 14.99 16.22
C ARG A 105 -16.83 14.48 16.03
N TYR A 106 -16.60 13.25 16.34
CA TYR A 106 -15.26 12.65 16.28
C TYR A 106 -14.71 12.63 14.85
N PHE A 107 -15.52 12.22 13.88
CA PHE A 107 -15.11 12.12 12.48
C PHE A 107 -14.86 13.49 11.83
N GLU A 108 -15.67 14.49 12.17
CA GLU A 108 -15.46 15.88 11.73
C GLU A 108 -14.17 16.43 12.31
N ARG A 109 -13.83 16.08 13.54
CA ARG A 109 -12.58 16.49 14.17
C ARG A 109 -11.37 15.82 13.52
N LEU A 110 -11.46 14.54 13.14
CA LEU A 110 -10.41 13.88 12.35
C LEU A 110 -10.15 14.59 11.02
N ILE A 111 -11.21 15.07 10.34
CA ILE A 111 -11.05 15.84 9.10
C ILE A 111 -10.30 17.14 9.38
N LEU A 112 -10.64 17.85 10.44
CA LEU A 112 -9.96 19.11 10.80
C LEU A 112 -8.49 18.84 11.15
N ASP A 113 -8.23 17.97 12.12
CA ASP A 113 -6.92 17.78 12.73
C ASP A 113 -5.92 17.13 11.77
N TYR A 114 -6.37 16.19 10.93
CA TYR A 114 -5.48 15.38 10.11
C TYR A 114 -5.50 15.68 8.61
N LEU A 115 -6.56 16.31 8.09
CA LEU A 115 -6.69 16.56 6.66
C LEU A 115 -6.67 18.05 6.31
N LEU A 116 -7.24 18.93 7.13
CA LEU A 116 -7.34 20.36 6.84
C LEU A 116 -6.25 21.19 7.51
N ASP A 117 -5.96 20.92 8.77
CA ASP A 117 -4.98 21.67 9.57
C ASP A 117 -3.61 20.96 9.61
N ASN A 118 -3.42 19.97 8.75
CA ASN A 118 -2.17 19.23 8.63
C ASN A 118 -1.16 19.98 7.76
N PRO A 119 0.04 20.34 8.27
CA PRO A 119 1.09 20.99 7.51
C PRO A 119 1.81 20.04 6.52
N HIS A 120 1.68 18.72 6.69
CA HIS A 120 2.28 17.70 5.82
C HIS A 120 1.38 17.41 4.62
N GLU A 121 1.38 18.31 3.65
CA GLU A 121 0.62 18.17 2.41
C GLU A 121 1.56 18.23 1.21
N ALA A 122 1.35 17.34 0.25
CA ALA A 122 2.05 17.37 -1.03
C ALA A 122 1.06 17.25 -2.19
N VAL A 123 1.28 18.00 -3.24
CA VAL A 123 0.52 17.90 -4.50
C VAL A 123 1.45 17.42 -5.59
N ILE A 124 1.20 16.21 -6.09
CA ILE A 124 2.00 15.59 -7.13
C ILE A 124 1.20 15.59 -8.44
N ILE A 125 1.79 16.08 -9.51
CA ILE A 125 1.22 16.01 -10.85
C ILE A 125 2.07 15.06 -11.68
N VAL A 126 1.48 13.95 -12.09
CA VAL A 126 2.09 12.98 -13.00
C VAL A 126 1.60 13.29 -14.41
N SER A 127 2.52 13.73 -15.27
CA SER A 127 2.23 13.99 -16.66
C SER A 127 2.72 12.83 -17.53
N PRO A 128 1.94 12.38 -18.52
CA PRO A 128 2.37 11.34 -19.44
C PRO A 128 3.56 11.82 -20.29
N SER A 129 4.48 10.93 -20.57
CA SER A 129 5.58 11.16 -21.49
C SER A 129 5.66 10.00 -22.47
N VAL A 130 5.47 10.27 -23.76
CA VAL A 130 5.42 9.24 -24.81
C VAL A 130 6.77 8.53 -24.95
N ASP A 131 7.88 9.27 -24.76
CA ASP A 131 9.23 8.73 -25.01
C ASP A 131 9.98 8.33 -23.73
N GLN A 132 9.33 8.34 -22.58
CA GLN A 132 10.00 8.11 -21.30
C GLN A 132 10.66 6.73 -21.26
N THR A 133 9.91 5.68 -21.57
CA THR A 133 10.42 4.29 -21.60
C THR A 133 11.59 4.13 -22.56
N ALA A 134 11.45 4.66 -23.79
CA ALA A 134 12.52 4.58 -24.78
C ALA A 134 13.80 5.29 -24.33
N ARG A 135 13.69 6.45 -23.66
CA ARG A 135 14.84 7.16 -23.10
C ARG A 135 15.50 6.40 -21.95
N GLU A 136 14.70 5.82 -21.07
CA GLU A 136 15.19 5.02 -19.94
C GLU A 136 15.88 3.73 -20.43
N GLU A 137 15.32 3.05 -21.42
CA GLU A 137 15.91 1.88 -22.04
C GLU A 137 17.22 2.21 -22.75
N ALA A 138 17.28 3.33 -23.48
CA ALA A 138 18.52 3.78 -24.13
C ALA A 138 19.61 4.13 -23.11
N ALA A 139 19.26 4.87 -22.05
CA ALA A 139 20.20 5.22 -20.98
C ALA A 139 20.70 3.96 -20.23
N LEU A 140 19.82 3.00 -19.96
CA LEU A 140 20.19 1.74 -19.36
C LEU A 140 21.13 0.92 -20.27
N ALA A 141 20.81 0.86 -21.58
CA ALA A 141 21.64 0.15 -22.55
C ALA A 141 23.04 0.74 -22.65
N GLU A 142 23.19 2.07 -22.65
CA GLU A 142 24.46 2.77 -22.61
C GLU A 142 25.24 2.44 -21.33
N GLN A 143 24.60 2.56 -20.17
CA GLN A 143 25.20 2.24 -18.87
C GLN A 143 25.69 0.78 -18.81
N LEU A 144 24.91 -0.16 -19.33
CA LEU A 144 25.29 -1.57 -19.36
C LEU A 144 26.43 -1.84 -20.37
N ALA A 145 26.47 -1.12 -21.50
CA ALA A 145 27.56 -1.21 -22.47
C ALA A 145 28.88 -0.73 -21.86
N ASP A 146 28.86 0.41 -21.17
CA ASP A 146 30.02 0.96 -20.48
C ASP A 146 30.50 0.03 -19.36
N TYR A 147 29.59 -0.51 -18.58
CA TYR A 147 29.88 -1.49 -17.54
C TYR A 147 30.57 -2.72 -18.16
N LYS A 148 29.98 -3.28 -19.24
CA LYS A 148 30.55 -4.43 -19.93
C LYS A 148 31.95 -4.13 -20.50
N ALA A 149 32.15 -2.93 -21.05
CA ALA A 149 33.46 -2.50 -21.57
C ALA A 149 34.52 -2.37 -20.47
N SER A 150 34.12 -2.10 -19.23
CA SER A 150 35.02 -2.02 -18.07
C SER A 150 35.46 -3.39 -17.54
N LEU A 151 34.78 -4.46 -17.93
CA LEU A 151 35.06 -5.82 -17.46
C LEU A 151 36.13 -6.52 -18.31
N SER A 152 36.99 -7.30 -17.66
CA SER A 152 37.87 -8.24 -18.35
C SER A 152 37.08 -9.43 -18.92
N ALA A 153 37.68 -10.13 -19.91
CA ALA A 153 37.07 -11.34 -20.47
C ALA A 153 36.74 -12.38 -19.40
N ALA A 154 37.62 -12.60 -18.43
CA ALA A 154 37.40 -13.52 -17.31
C ALA A 154 36.20 -13.12 -16.43
N GLN A 155 35.98 -11.82 -16.18
CA GLN A 155 34.85 -11.32 -15.43
C GLN A 155 33.52 -11.51 -16.19
N VAL A 156 33.55 -11.29 -17.52
CA VAL A 156 32.37 -11.55 -18.36
C VAL A 156 32.01 -13.04 -18.35
N GLU A 157 33.02 -13.93 -18.49
CA GLU A 157 32.80 -15.39 -18.42
C GLU A 157 32.22 -15.80 -17.03
N ALA A 158 32.75 -15.21 -15.96
CA ALA A 158 32.23 -15.45 -14.61
C ALA A 158 30.76 -15.05 -14.48
N LEU A 159 30.38 -13.86 -14.92
CA LEU A 159 28.99 -13.39 -14.92
C LEU A 159 28.06 -14.30 -15.73
N VAL A 160 28.52 -14.77 -16.91
CA VAL A 160 27.73 -15.69 -17.73
C VAL A 160 27.52 -17.03 -17.00
N ARG A 161 28.58 -17.54 -16.34
CA ARG A 161 28.45 -18.78 -15.54
C ARG A 161 27.50 -18.62 -14.39
N GLU A 162 27.67 -17.59 -13.56
CA GLU A 162 26.83 -17.30 -12.41
C GLU A 162 25.36 -17.11 -12.82
N THR A 163 25.12 -16.43 -13.94
CA THR A 163 23.74 -16.25 -14.46
C THR A 163 23.13 -17.58 -14.90
N LYS A 164 23.90 -18.47 -15.50
CA LYS A 164 23.43 -19.81 -15.88
C LYS A 164 23.14 -20.67 -14.66
N GLU A 165 24.01 -20.62 -13.66
CA GLU A 165 23.83 -21.33 -12.38
C GLU A 165 22.58 -20.82 -11.65
N LEU A 166 22.38 -19.49 -11.59
CA LEU A 166 21.18 -18.90 -11.00
C LEU A 166 19.90 -19.34 -11.73
N LYS A 167 19.89 -19.31 -13.05
CA LYS A 167 18.74 -19.78 -13.84
C LYS A 167 18.44 -21.25 -13.60
N ALA A 168 19.46 -22.10 -13.60
CA ALA A 168 19.31 -23.52 -13.31
C ALA A 168 18.70 -23.73 -11.91
N TYR A 169 19.21 -23.01 -10.90
CA TYR A 169 18.68 -23.05 -9.53
C TYR A 169 17.21 -22.61 -9.43
N GLN A 170 16.83 -21.56 -10.18
CA GLN A 170 15.44 -21.06 -10.19
C GLN A 170 14.46 -22.00 -10.90
N GLU A 171 14.93 -22.75 -11.91
CA GLU A 171 14.14 -23.69 -12.69
C GLU A 171 14.11 -25.10 -12.09
N GLU A 172 15.05 -25.42 -11.19
CA GLU A 172 15.12 -26.71 -10.52
C GLU A 172 13.94 -26.87 -9.55
N PRO A 173 13.14 -27.94 -9.68
CA PRO A 173 12.09 -28.23 -8.71
C PRO A 173 12.67 -28.43 -7.32
N SER A 174 12.01 -27.93 -6.29
CA SER A 174 12.41 -28.17 -4.90
C SER A 174 12.50 -29.66 -4.61
N ALA A 175 13.55 -30.08 -3.89
CA ALA A 175 13.72 -31.47 -3.52
C ALA A 175 12.53 -31.96 -2.68
N GLN A 176 12.14 -33.21 -2.89
CA GLN A 176 10.99 -33.82 -2.15
C GLN A 176 11.16 -33.70 -0.63
N GLU A 177 12.39 -33.89 -0.13
CA GLU A 177 12.73 -33.74 1.28
C GLU A 177 12.49 -32.34 1.83
N ASP A 178 12.62 -31.29 1.01
CA ASP A 178 12.35 -29.91 1.40
C ASP A 178 10.84 -29.61 1.35
N LEU A 179 10.14 -30.17 0.39
CA LEU A 179 8.68 -30.08 0.31
C LEU A 179 7.99 -30.77 1.51
N GLU A 180 8.54 -31.87 1.99
CA GLU A 180 8.03 -32.61 3.16
C GLU A 180 8.26 -31.87 4.50
N LYS A 181 9.18 -30.89 4.54
CA LYS A 181 9.37 -30.01 5.71
C LYS A 181 8.27 -28.96 5.86
N ILE A 182 7.51 -28.71 4.79
CA ILE A 182 6.40 -27.73 4.84
C ILE A 182 5.29 -28.32 5.71
N PRO A 183 4.90 -27.63 6.82
CA PRO A 183 3.85 -28.13 7.70
C PRO A 183 2.51 -28.15 6.96
N MET A 184 1.99 -29.33 6.72
CA MET A 184 0.68 -29.53 6.09
C MET A 184 -0.38 -29.71 7.18
N LEU A 185 -1.54 -29.10 6.98
CA LEU A 185 -2.69 -29.33 7.85
C LEU A 185 -3.19 -30.78 7.64
N ALA A 186 -3.24 -31.55 8.73
CA ALA A 186 -3.92 -32.85 8.72
C ALA A 186 -5.44 -32.61 8.59
N ARG A 187 -6.09 -33.43 7.77
CA ARG A 187 -7.56 -33.44 7.68
C ARG A 187 -8.20 -34.16 8.85
#